data_8f2d21ca65de493382b8f1624d5eedfe
#
_entry.id   8f2d21ca65de493382b8f1624d5eedfe
#
_cell.length_a   1.000
_cell.length_b   1.000
_cell.length_c   1.000
_cell.angle_alpha   90.00
_cell.angle_beta   90.00
_cell.angle_gamma   90.00
#
_symmetry.space_group_name_H-M   'P 1'
#
loop_
_entity.id
_entity.type
_entity.pdbx_description
1 polymer ?
#
loop_
_entity_poly.entity_id
_entity_poly.type
_entity_poly.pdbx_seq_one_letter_code
_entity_poly.pdbx_strand_id
1 'polypeptide(L)'
;MAYVVPPVRELKRERRALLLAREERLRDLGGLVLEMYKRDRFNAELFVERCAELVAIEARVQEIDALLDGTVSLRRGGGGAVCVCGAPLLLGARFCATCGREVGAPSSIEEET
;
A
#
# COMPACT_ATOMS: atom_id res chain seq x y z
N MET A 1 6.31 22.01 3.03
CA MET A 1 6.52 21.28 4.28
C MET A 1 7.06 19.89 3.98
N ALA A 2 8.09 19.52 4.67
CA ALA A 2 8.71 18.23 4.43
C ALA A 2 7.84 17.12 5.03
N TYR A 3 7.69 16.06 4.27
CA TYR A 3 7.00 14.88 4.75
C TYR A 3 7.99 13.99 5.50
N VAL A 4 7.64 13.64 6.73
CA VAL A 4 8.49 12.79 7.55
C VAL A 4 7.95 11.37 7.51
N VAL A 5 8.78 10.44 7.03
CA VAL A 5 8.39 9.04 6.96
C VAL A 5 8.53 8.42 8.35
N PRO A 6 7.48 7.79 8.87
CA PRO A 6 7.57 7.15 10.18
C PRO A 6 8.58 6.01 10.19
N PRO A 7 9.11 5.64 11.35
CA PRO A 7 10.03 4.51 11.44
C PRO A 7 9.37 3.21 10.96
N VAL A 8 10.19 2.33 10.42
CA VAL A 8 9.72 1.05 9.89
C VAL A 8 8.92 0.27 10.94
N ARG A 9 9.38 0.31 12.17
CA ARG A 9 8.71 -0.41 13.24
C ARG A 9 7.28 0.08 13.47
N GLU A 10 7.11 1.40 13.40
CA GLU A 10 5.78 2.00 13.54
C GLU A 10 4.88 1.65 12.37
N LEU A 11 5.45 1.70 11.18
CA LEU A 11 4.70 1.37 9.97
C LEU A 11 4.20 -0.08 10.02
N LYS A 12 5.07 -0.99 10.45
CA LYS A 12 4.68 -2.39 10.55
C LYS A 12 3.62 -2.61 11.61
N ARG A 13 3.72 -1.87 12.71
CA ARG A 13 2.72 -1.97 13.78
C ARG A 13 1.37 -1.45 13.30
N GLU A 14 1.39 -0.32 12.63
CA GLU A 14 0.16 0.27 12.09
C GLU A 14 -0.47 -0.67 11.08
N ARG A 15 0.35 -1.24 10.20
CA ARG A 15 -0.15 -2.18 9.19
C ARG A 15 -0.85 -3.36 9.83
N ARG A 16 -0.25 -3.91 10.88
CA ARG A 16 -0.84 -5.05 11.58
C ARG A 16 -2.17 -4.69 12.20
N ALA A 17 -2.23 -3.53 12.84
CA ALA A 17 -3.46 -3.06 13.46
C ALA A 17 -4.55 -2.84 12.42
N LEU A 18 -4.19 -2.28 11.28
CA LEU A 18 -5.15 -2.03 10.20
C LEU A 18 -5.69 -3.33 9.62
N LEU A 19 -4.84 -4.33 9.46
CA LEU A 19 -5.30 -5.62 8.95
C LEU A 19 -6.27 -6.29 9.91
N LEU A 20 -6.02 -6.17 11.21
CA LEU A 20 -6.95 -6.69 12.19
C LEU A 20 -8.27 -5.94 12.16
N ALA A 21 -8.20 -4.63 12.05
CA ALA A 21 -9.40 -3.81 11.95
C ALA A 21 -10.20 -4.17 10.70
N ARG A 22 -9.49 -4.43 9.60
CA ARG A 22 -10.14 -4.82 8.36
C ARG A 22 -10.91 -6.12 8.53
N GLU A 23 -10.28 -7.09 9.19
CA GLU A 23 -10.93 -8.37 9.47
C GLU A 23 -12.21 -8.19 10.26
N GLU A 24 -12.14 -7.39 11.32
CA GLU A 24 -13.30 -7.13 12.14
C GLU A 24 -14.42 -6.46 11.37
N ARG A 25 -14.07 -5.46 10.57
CA ARG A 25 -15.07 -4.72 9.82
C ARG A 25 -15.69 -5.56 8.72
N LEU A 26 -14.92 -6.46 8.11
CA LEU A 26 -15.47 -7.39 7.13
C LEU A 26 -16.47 -8.33 7.79
N ARG A 27 -16.14 -8.80 8.98
CA ARG A 27 -17.03 -9.69 9.71
C ARG A 27 -18.32 -8.97 10.09
N ASP A 28 -18.17 -7.74 10.56
CA ASP A 28 -19.33 -6.93 10.93
C ASP A 28 -20.20 -6.63 9.72
N LEU A 29 -19.56 -6.30 8.59
CA LEU A 29 -20.30 -6.03 7.36
C LEU A 29 -21.06 -7.26 6.89
N GLY A 30 -20.42 -8.42 6.96
CA GLY A 30 -21.09 -9.66 6.60
C GLY A 30 -22.31 -9.92 7.46
N GLY A 31 -22.16 -9.71 8.77
CA GLY A 31 -23.29 -9.86 9.68
C GLY A 31 -24.41 -8.87 9.40
N LEU A 32 -24.02 -7.63 9.13
CA LEU A 32 -25.00 -6.59 8.83
C LEU A 32 -25.79 -6.90 7.56
N VAL A 33 -25.09 -7.28 6.50
CA VAL A 33 -25.73 -7.60 5.24
C VAL A 33 -26.65 -8.80 5.39
N LEU A 34 -26.22 -9.80 6.14
CA LEU A 34 -27.05 -10.97 6.39
C LEU A 34 -28.32 -10.60 7.13
N GLU A 35 -28.21 -9.72 8.14
CA GLU A 35 -29.39 -9.27 8.87
C GLU A 35 -30.34 -8.47 7.98
N MET A 36 -29.78 -7.62 7.14
CA MET A 36 -30.61 -6.88 6.19
C MET A 36 -31.38 -7.83 5.28
N TYR A 37 -30.70 -8.88 4.83
CA TYR A 37 -31.32 -9.87 3.95
C TYR A 37 -32.47 -10.60 4.68
N LYS A 38 -32.19 -11.03 5.92
CA LYS A 38 -33.19 -11.76 6.70
C LYS A 38 -34.42 -10.93 6.98
N ARG A 39 -34.27 -9.63 7.16
CA ARG A 39 -35.35 -8.72 7.48
C ARG A 39 -35.99 -8.12 6.23
N ASP A 40 -35.45 -8.46 5.08
CA ASP A 40 -35.91 -7.91 3.81
C ASP A 40 -35.88 -6.39 3.81
N ARG A 41 -34.82 -5.83 4.39
CA ARG A 41 -34.64 -4.39 4.48
C ARG A 41 -33.18 -4.05 4.22
N PHE A 42 -32.91 -3.54 3.04
CA PHE A 42 -31.57 -3.16 2.68
C PHE A 42 -31.38 -1.65 2.88
N ASN A 43 -30.44 -1.28 3.76
CA ASN A 43 -30.10 0.10 3.99
C ASN A 43 -28.84 0.42 3.18
N ALA A 44 -29.05 0.96 1.98
CA ALA A 44 -27.95 1.22 1.06
C ALA A 44 -26.96 2.24 1.62
N GLU A 45 -27.46 3.24 2.31
CA GLU A 45 -26.60 4.28 2.90
C GLU A 45 -25.61 3.69 3.90
N LEU A 46 -26.13 2.87 4.79
CA LEU A 46 -25.31 2.24 5.81
C LEU A 46 -24.29 1.29 5.18
N PHE A 47 -24.73 0.56 4.17
CA PHE A 47 -23.84 -0.35 3.45
C PHE A 47 -22.68 0.41 2.80
N VAL A 48 -22.99 1.51 2.11
CA VAL A 48 -21.98 2.33 1.47
C VAL A 48 -21.00 2.91 2.48
N GLU A 49 -21.53 3.35 3.61
CA GLU A 49 -20.70 3.89 4.70
C GLU A 49 -19.68 2.87 5.20
N ARG A 50 -20.16 1.64 5.43
CA ARG A 50 -19.29 0.58 5.92
C ARG A 50 -18.24 0.17 4.89
N CYS A 51 -18.64 0.14 3.63
CA CYS A 51 -17.69 -0.16 2.56
C CYS A 51 -16.63 0.92 2.43
N ALA A 52 -17.03 2.18 2.58
CA ALA A 52 -16.07 3.29 2.49
C ALA A 52 -15.03 3.19 3.59
N GLU A 53 -15.42 2.78 4.80
CA GLU A 53 -14.48 2.57 5.88
C GLU A 53 -13.44 1.51 5.55
N LEU A 54 -13.90 0.41 4.94
CA LEU A 54 -12.99 -0.65 4.54
C LEU A 54 -12.03 -0.20 3.45
N VAL A 55 -12.54 0.52 2.47
CA VAL A 55 -11.71 1.04 1.39
C VAL A 55 -10.63 1.98 1.94
N ALA A 56 -11.00 2.79 2.93
CA ALA A 56 -10.03 3.69 3.56
C ALA A 56 -8.91 2.92 4.26
N ILE A 57 -9.28 1.84 4.95
CA ILE A 57 -8.29 0.99 5.61
C ILE A 57 -7.35 0.36 4.57
N GLU A 58 -7.91 -0.16 3.49
CA GLU A 58 -7.12 -0.78 2.44
C GLU A 58 -6.18 0.21 1.78
N ALA A 59 -6.65 1.44 1.57
CA ALA A 59 -5.82 2.47 0.98
C ALA A 59 -4.62 2.79 1.88
N ARG A 60 -4.85 2.85 3.19
CA ARG A 60 -3.75 3.11 4.11
C ARG A 60 -2.75 1.97 4.15
N VAL A 61 -3.23 0.72 4.09
CA VAL A 61 -2.33 -0.42 4.05
C VAL A 61 -1.44 -0.36 2.81
N GLN A 62 -2.02 -0.03 1.65
CA GLN A 62 -1.26 0.10 0.43
C GLN A 62 -0.22 1.22 0.53
N GLU A 63 -0.58 2.31 1.15
CA GLU A 63 0.33 3.42 1.38
C GLU A 63 1.51 2.99 2.24
N ILE A 64 1.22 2.25 3.30
CA ILE A 64 2.27 1.75 4.19
C ILE A 64 3.18 0.78 3.44
N ASP A 65 2.60 -0.11 2.64
CA ASP A 65 3.39 -1.04 1.85
C ASP A 65 4.35 -0.32 0.92
N ALA A 66 3.89 0.76 0.29
CA ALA A 66 4.73 1.56 -0.58
C ALA A 66 5.87 2.20 0.20
N LEU A 67 5.58 2.70 1.40
CA LEU A 67 6.61 3.31 2.24
C LEU A 67 7.64 2.28 2.69
N LEU A 68 7.17 1.08 3.04
CA LEU A 68 8.09 0.02 3.47
C LEU A 68 8.98 -0.43 2.32
N ASP A 69 8.43 -0.53 1.12
CA ASP A 69 9.21 -0.89 -0.05
C ASP A 69 10.29 0.13 -0.32
N GLY A 70 9.93 1.41 -0.22
CA GLY A 70 10.90 2.48 -0.43
C GLY A 70 12.04 2.42 0.58
N THR A 71 11.70 2.14 1.85
CA THR A 71 12.69 2.04 2.90
C THR A 71 13.65 0.87 2.66
N VAL A 72 13.09 -0.28 2.29
CA VAL A 72 13.91 -1.46 2.00
C VAL A 72 14.83 -1.18 0.82
N SER A 73 14.29 -0.53 -0.20
CA SER A 73 15.06 -0.19 -1.38
C SER A 73 16.26 0.68 -1.02
N LEU A 74 16.03 1.69 -0.18
CA LEU A 74 17.11 2.58 0.25
C LEU A 74 18.18 1.84 1.01
N ARG A 75 17.79 0.94 1.88
CA ARG A 75 18.76 0.17 2.65
C ARG A 75 19.62 -0.72 1.77
N ARG A 76 18.96 -1.43 0.86
CA ARG A 76 19.68 -2.34 -0.02
C ARG A 76 20.51 -1.61 -1.04
N GLY A 77 19.93 -0.52 -1.55
CA GLY A 77 20.58 0.25 -2.58
C GLY A 77 21.88 0.89 -2.12
N GLY A 78 21.93 1.24 -0.85
CA GLY A 78 23.13 1.83 -0.30
C GLY A 78 23.69 2.92 -1.17
N GLY A 79 22.90 3.88 -1.53
CA GLY A 79 23.31 4.88 -2.48
C GLY A 79 23.24 4.36 -3.88
N GLY A 80 22.48 3.30 -4.07
CA GLY A 80 22.35 2.72 -5.38
C GLY A 80 21.58 3.59 -6.33
N ALA A 81 21.09 2.96 -7.36
CA ALA A 81 20.47 3.66 -8.47
C ALA A 81 19.30 4.52 -8.04
N VAL A 82 19.21 5.67 -8.65
CA VAL A 82 18.11 6.60 -8.44
C VAL A 82 17.52 6.90 -9.80
N CYS A 83 16.20 6.91 -9.86
CA CYS A 83 15.50 7.24 -11.09
C CYS A 83 15.69 8.70 -11.44
N VAL A 84 15.49 9.03 -12.71
CA VAL A 84 15.56 10.42 -13.16
C VAL A 84 14.57 11.29 -12.39
N CYS A 85 13.48 10.69 -11.93
CA CYS A 85 12.48 11.43 -11.16
C CYS A 85 12.92 11.68 -9.71
N GLY A 86 14.07 11.14 -9.31
CA GLY A 86 14.60 11.33 -7.98
C GLY A 86 14.27 10.22 -7.00
N ALA A 87 13.46 9.26 -7.40
CA ALA A 87 13.06 8.19 -6.50
C ALA A 87 14.13 7.09 -6.47
N PRO A 88 14.33 6.48 -5.30
CA PRO A 88 15.26 5.36 -5.22
C PRO A 88 14.69 4.15 -5.97
N LEU A 89 15.55 3.39 -6.57
CA LEU A 89 15.14 2.22 -7.33
C LEU A 89 15.41 0.95 -6.54
N LEU A 90 14.50 0.01 -6.67
CA LEU A 90 14.70 -1.31 -6.10
C LEU A 90 15.85 -2.01 -6.81
N LEU A 91 16.58 -2.80 -6.07
CA LEU A 91 17.65 -3.57 -6.66
C LEU A 91 17.07 -4.52 -7.71
N GLY A 92 17.57 -4.42 -8.92
CA GLY A 92 17.10 -5.25 -10.02
C GLY A 92 15.80 -4.79 -10.63
N ALA A 93 15.32 -3.62 -10.26
CA ALA A 93 14.06 -3.11 -10.78
C ALA A 93 14.17 -2.79 -12.27
N ARG A 94 13.14 -3.08 -13.00
CA ARG A 94 13.06 -2.74 -14.42
C ARG A 94 12.28 -1.46 -14.65
N PHE A 95 11.45 -1.09 -13.69
CA PHE A 95 10.64 0.11 -13.75
C PHE A 95 10.73 0.85 -12.43
N CYS A 96 10.63 2.16 -12.51
CA CYS A 96 10.56 2.97 -11.31
C CYS A 96 9.16 2.83 -10.70
N ALA A 97 9.11 2.54 -9.41
CA ALA A 97 7.83 2.36 -8.74
C ALA A 97 7.08 3.69 -8.59
N THR A 98 7.79 4.79 -8.70
CA THR A 98 7.20 6.11 -8.49
C THR A 98 6.64 6.71 -9.78
N CYS A 99 7.44 6.72 -10.84
CA CYS A 99 7.02 7.36 -12.09
C CYS A 99 6.69 6.37 -13.20
N GLY A 100 6.98 5.08 -12.98
CA GLY A 100 6.67 4.06 -13.96
C GLY A 100 7.63 3.98 -15.14
N ARG A 101 8.67 4.82 -15.15
CA ARG A 101 9.61 4.83 -16.25
C ARG A 101 10.43 3.54 -16.27
N GLU A 102 10.71 3.06 -17.44
CA GLU A 102 11.60 1.91 -17.58
C GLU A 102 13.02 2.34 -17.25
N VAL A 103 13.65 1.64 -16.31
CA VAL A 103 15.00 2.01 -15.88
C VAL A 103 16.03 0.99 -16.36
N GLY A 104 15.60 -0.02 -17.07
CA GLY A 104 16.48 -0.98 -17.69
C GLY A 104 17.44 -1.60 -16.72
N ALA A 105 18.16 -2.46 -17.28
CA ALA A 105 19.04 -3.21 -16.49
C ALA A 105 20.37 -2.62 -16.34
N PRO A 106 20.85 -2.76 -16.06
CA PRO A 106 21.92 -2.38 -16.08
C PRO A 106 23.04 -2.93 -16.52
N SER A 107 22.65 -2.91 -16.83
CA SER A 107 23.18 -3.00 -16.86
C SER A 107 23.61 -3.36 -17.07
N SER A 108 23.70 -3.53 -17.49
CA SER A 108 23.95 -3.87 -17.68
C SER A 108 23.89 -4.11 -18.42
N ILE A 109 23.92 -4.12 -18.69
CA ILE A 109 23.75 -4.27 -19.31
C ILE A 109 23.50 -4.15 -20.10
N GLU A 110 23.70 -3.96 -20.19
CA GLU A 110 23.34 -3.69 -20.81
C GLU A 110 22.98 -3.61 -21.48
N GLU A 111 23.20 -3.73 -21.76
CA GLU A 111 22.70 -3.57 -22.28
C GLU A 111 22.08 -3.41 -22.84
N GLU A 112 22.19 -3.52 -23.20
CA GLU A 112 21.50 -3.31 -23.62
C GLU A 112 20.91 -2.86 -24.03
N THR A 113 20.74 -2.75 -24.49
CA THR A 113 20.22 -2.11 -24.81
C THR A 113 19.72 -1.82 -24.74
#